data_1681442515c4061637377a8aeb169da7
#
_entry.id   1681442515c4061637377a8aeb169da7
#
_cell.length_a   1.000
_cell.length_b   1.000
_cell.length_c   1.000
_cell.angle_alpha   90.00
_cell.angle_beta   90.00
_cell.angle_gamma   90.00
#
_symmetry.space_group_name_H-M   'P 1'
#
loop_
_entity.id
_entity.type
_entity.pdbx_description
1 polymer ?
#
loop_
_entity_poly.entity_id
_entity_poly.type
_entity_poly.pdbx_seq_one_letter_code
_entity_poly.pdbx_strand_id
1 'polypeptide(L)'
;MTSNDELADARARGADDAEAFATWMRARGPRVFDPVDVERLRGLTVGEMRGCAASTLATRRAGATLGARIRMARAIREIWESDGKRAKTVEVAPVFDRERANWGGGDEDDEDARGNASRVSAKRPTRGTKTRSVRERTTAPAWIRPPGTKFIVDGFEYAGATWCEHWFLTHFHADHHRGLTKTFDRGYVYGTKTTLDLVREKLGVDPRRLRLFEIGVTRRLEGVDVTFVEANHCPGAAMILFEFPTRPTASPVLHTGDFRYHERMRDDPTLQRIASPTRKVSPILILDTTYCSLEHDDFPSQETVLKAVRDALVHEDNLLARKLFLFGSYTIGKEKVFFEAAKTLNRKVYIGKAKRPVMDAIGLLPEEKSAMTFDDSRTNLHVVPMGSTSFMKMASILKYYKKRFDTVIAFRPTGWTFSANAKTRRATARRQRGKLVQYGLPYSEHSSLSELRAFVDFVQPRIIFPHVGNDGGEKTQHMLRLLRASDDELAALRTRS
;
A
#
# COMPACT_ATOMS: atom_id res chain seq x y z
N MET A 1 24.92 17.53 -45.39
CA MET A 1 24.10 18.04 -44.28
C MET A 1 23.77 16.89 -43.36
N THR A 2 24.05 17.03 -42.09
CA THR A 2 23.70 15.96 -41.10
C THR A 2 22.23 16.09 -40.75
N SER A 3 21.58 15.01 -40.33
CA SER A 3 20.14 14.96 -40.02
C SER A 3 19.70 15.97 -38.93
N ASN A 4 20.64 16.54 -38.23
CA ASN A 4 20.40 17.58 -37.21
C ASN A 4 20.32 18.98 -37.81
N ASP A 5 20.95 19.18 -38.96
CA ASP A 5 20.89 20.49 -39.67
C ASP A 5 19.50 20.70 -40.26
N GLU A 6 18.82 19.63 -40.69
CA GLU A 6 17.45 19.69 -41.24
C GLU A 6 16.40 20.05 -40.20
N LEU A 7 16.55 19.54 -38.95
CA LEU A 7 15.65 19.90 -37.85
C LEU A 7 15.85 21.36 -37.38
N ALA A 8 17.12 21.78 -37.33
CA ALA A 8 17.47 23.15 -37.00
C ALA A 8 16.99 24.16 -38.07
N ASP A 9 17.08 23.76 -39.34
CA ASP A 9 16.65 24.56 -40.49
C ASP A 9 15.11 24.63 -40.60
N ALA A 10 14.38 23.58 -40.25
CA ALA A 10 12.91 23.59 -40.16
C ALA A 10 12.40 24.50 -39.03
N ARG A 11 13.10 24.53 -37.88
CA ARG A 11 12.80 25.46 -36.77
C ARG A 11 13.09 26.92 -37.15
N ALA A 12 14.16 27.16 -37.86
CA ALA A 12 14.55 28.50 -38.33
C ALA A 12 13.52 29.07 -39.33
N ARG A 13 12.76 28.21 -40.02
CA ARG A 13 11.68 28.61 -40.95
C ARG A 13 10.32 28.83 -40.27
N GLY A 14 10.23 28.75 -38.94
CA GLY A 14 9.01 29.05 -38.19
C GLY A 14 7.96 27.91 -38.22
N ALA A 15 8.36 26.69 -38.62
CA ALA A 15 7.51 25.52 -38.44
C ALA A 15 7.30 25.22 -36.97
N ASP A 16 6.08 24.79 -36.58
CA ASP A 16 5.88 24.32 -35.23
C ASP A 16 6.73 23.03 -34.99
N ASP A 17 7.07 22.82 -33.74
CA ASP A 17 7.98 21.72 -33.34
C ASP A 17 7.46 20.32 -33.78
N ALA A 18 6.14 20.16 -33.91
CA ALA A 18 5.52 18.90 -34.33
C ALA A 18 5.68 18.68 -35.84
N GLU A 19 5.57 19.73 -36.63
CA GLU A 19 5.74 19.69 -38.09
C GLU A 19 7.21 19.53 -38.50
N ALA A 20 8.11 20.19 -37.79
CA ALA A 20 9.55 19.99 -37.94
C ALA A 20 9.97 18.53 -37.65
N PHE A 21 9.42 17.97 -36.61
CA PHE A 21 9.68 16.57 -36.23
C PHE A 21 9.06 15.57 -37.22
N ALA A 22 7.82 15.81 -37.68
CA ALA A 22 7.18 14.98 -38.71
C ALA A 22 7.94 15.04 -40.03
N THR A 23 8.49 16.20 -40.41
CA THR A 23 9.31 16.35 -41.60
C THR A 23 10.64 15.61 -41.50
N TRP A 24 11.29 15.66 -40.34
CA TRP A 24 12.50 14.90 -40.06
C TRP A 24 12.25 13.38 -40.08
N MET A 25 11.11 12.91 -39.57
CA MET A 25 10.72 11.48 -39.64
C MET A 25 10.45 11.02 -41.07
N ARG A 26 9.80 11.86 -41.90
CA ARG A 26 9.55 11.57 -43.34
C ARG A 26 10.84 11.48 -44.15
N ALA A 27 11.83 12.35 -43.86
CA ALA A 27 13.13 12.37 -44.54
C ALA A 27 13.93 11.06 -44.35
N ARG A 28 13.68 10.31 -43.29
CA ARG A 28 14.31 8.99 -43.02
C ARG A 28 13.65 7.82 -43.76
N GLY A 29 12.57 8.04 -44.47
CA GLY A 29 11.89 7.12 -45.36
C GLY A 29 11.09 6.00 -44.69
N PRO A 30 10.25 5.29 -45.46
CA PRO A 30 9.27 4.30 -44.96
C PRO A 30 9.89 3.04 -44.38
N ARG A 31 11.21 2.84 -44.48
CA ARG A 31 11.91 1.71 -43.85
C ARG A 31 12.12 1.88 -42.34
N VAL A 32 11.97 3.08 -41.81
CA VAL A 32 12.18 3.38 -40.38
C VAL A 32 10.86 3.69 -39.67
N PHE A 33 9.95 4.42 -40.35
CA PHE A 33 8.67 4.83 -39.79
C PHE A 33 7.52 4.56 -40.76
N ASP A 34 6.41 4.02 -40.23
CA ASP A 34 5.17 3.90 -40.98
C ASP A 34 4.52 5.30 -41.12
N PRO A 35 3.98 5.68 -42.31
CA PRO A 35 3.27 6.94 -42.46
C PRO A 35 2.14 7.17 -41.47
N VAL A 36 1.46 6.10 -41.05
CA VAL A 36 0.40 6.14 -40.01
C VAL A 36 0.96 6.52 -38.64
N ASP A 37 2.18 6.09 -38.31
CA ASP A 37 2.82 6.44 -37.03
C ASP A 37 3.27 7.90 -37.00
N VAL A 38 3.69 8.46 -38.13
CA VAL A 38 4.02 9.89 -38.29
C VAL A 38 2.79 10.79 -38.08
N GLU A 39 1.67 10.41 -38.67
CA GLU A 39 0.41 11.17 -38.56
C GLU A 39 -0.15 11.16 -37.12
N ARG A 40 0.02 10.06 -36.39
CA ARG A 40 -0.40 9.93 -34.98
C ARG A 40 0.42 10.78 -34.01
N LEU A 41 1.62 11.18 -34.36
CA LEU A 41 2.47 12.10 -33.58
C LEU A 41 2.23 13.57 -33.94
N ARG A 42 1.51 13.83 -35.04
CA ARG A 42 1.13 15.18 -35.46
C ARG A 42 0.30 15.85 -34.36
N GLY A 43 0.66 17.05 -33.96
CA GLY A 43 0.01 17.81 -32.88
C GLY A 43 0.57 17.60 -31.48
N LEU A 44 1.74 16.93 -31.34
CA LEU A 44 2.52 16.94 -30.11
C LEU A 44 3.68 17.93 -30.21
N THR A 45 3.83 18.81 -29.24
CA THR A 45 4.99 19.70 -29.16
C THR A 45 6.25 18.92 -28.75
N VAL A 46 7.43 19.38 -29.14
CA VAL A 46 8.72 18.80 -28.69
C VAL A 46 8.82 18.84 -27.16
N GLY A 47 8.21 19.84 -26.50
CA GLY A 47 8.11 19.92 -25.05
C GLY A 47 7.31 18.76 -24.43
N GLU A 48 6.18 18.38 -25.03
CA GLU A 48 5.38 17.24 -24.59
C GLU A 48 6.08 15.90 -24.86
N MET A 49 6.80 15.80 -25.97
CA MET A 49 7.61 14.63 -26.29
C MET A 49 8.82 14.48 -25.36
N ARG A 50 9.47 15.57 -24.97
CA ARG A 50 10.57 15.59 -23.97
C ARG A 50 10.09 15.28 -22.53
N GLY A 51 8.82 15.55 -22.20
CA GLY A 51 8.23 15.28 -20.90
C GLY A 51 7.77 13.83 -20.69
N CYS A 52 7.71 13.04 -21.78
CA CYS A 52 7.28 11.64 -21.70
C CYS A 52 8.48 10.71 -21.87
N ALA A 53 8.53 9.60 -21.11
CA ALA A 53 9.49 8.54 -21.39
C ALA A 53 9.21 7.93 -22.77
N ALA A 54 10.24 7.61 -23.54
CA ALA A 54 10.12 7.05 -24.89
C ALA A 54 9.21 5.83 -24.98
N SER A 55 9.18 4.99 -23.92
CA SER A 55 8.28 3.84 -23.76
C SER A 55 6.80 4.24 -23.62
N THR A 56 6.51 5.37 -22.99
CA THR A 56 5.15 5.85 -22.72
C THR A 56 4.50 6.48 -23.95
N LEU A 57 5.25 7.24 -24.72
CA LEU A 57 4.82 7.76 -26.03
C LEU A 57 4.49 6.62 -27.02
N ALA A 58 5.35 5.60 -27.06
CA ALA A 58 5.18 4.44 -27.92
C ALA A 58 3.96 3.58 -27.53
N THR A 59 3.54 3.55 -26.25
CA THR A 59 2.42 2.70 -25.78
C THR A 59 1.06 3.37 -25.89
N ARG A 60 0.95 4.67 -25.71
CA ARG A 60 -0.37 5.34 -25.53
C ARG A 60 -1.03 5.83 -26.81
N ARG A 61 -0.29 6.18 -27.85
CA ARG A 61 -0.88 6.74 -29.08
C ARG A 61 -0.71 5.86 -30.32
N ALA A 62 0.23 4.93 -30.32
CA ALA A 62 0.51 4.20 -31.56
C ALA A 62 -0.45 3.05 -31.87
N GLY A 63 -1.31 2.53 -30.98
CA GLY A 63 -2.18 1.37 -31.29
C GLY A 63 -1.49 0.26 -32.12
N ALA A 64 -0.15 0.31 -32.19
CA ALA A 64 0.69 -0.31 -33.18
C ALA A 64 1.36 -1.58 -32.65
N THR A 65 1.84 -2.42 -33.55
CA THR A 65 2.58 -3.64 -33.24
C THR A 65 3.80 -3.37 -32.34
N LEU A 66 4.24 -4.36 -31.57
CA LEU A 66 5.43 -4.25 -30.70
C LEU A 66 6.68 -3.74 -31.47
N GLY A 67 6.83 -4.12 -32.73
CA GLY A 67 7.92 -3.66 -33.59
C GLY A 67 7.91 -2.15 -33.87
N ALA A 68 6.73 -1.56 -34.12
CA ALA A 68 6.58 -0.11 -34.31
C ALA A 68 6.92 0.66 -33.04
N ARG A 69 6.51 0.17 -31.87
CA ARG A 69 6.82 0.76 -30.57
C ARG A 69 8.32 0.78 -30.28
N ILE A 70 9.04 -0.30 -30.60
CA ILE A 70 10.51 -0.40 -30.42
C ILE A 70 11.22 0.59 -31.35
N ARG A 71 10.84 0.69 -32.62
CA ARG A 71 11.43 1.63 -33.57
C ARG A 71 11.25 3.08 -33.14
N MET A 72 10.04 3.45 -32.70
CA MET A 72 9.73 4.79 -32.21
C MET A 72 10.51 5.16 -30.96
N ALA A 73 10.62 4.27 -29.99
CA ALA A 73 11.42 4.45 -28.76
C ALA A 73 12.92 4.64 -29.09
N ARG A 74 13.43 3.91 -30.10
CA ARG A 74 14.82 4.00 -30.55
C ARG A 74 15.11 5.37 -31.21
N ALA A 75 14.21 5.82 -32.09
CA ALA A 75 14.35 7.13 -32.77
C ALA A 75 14.30 8.31 -31.79
N ILE A 76 13.39 8.27 -30.80
CA ILE A 76 13.32 9.30 -29.73
C ILE A 76 14.62 9.31 -28.92
N ARG A 77 15.18 8.15 -28.61
CA ARG A 77 16.46 8.04 -27.89
C ARG A 77 17.64 8.61 -28.69
N GLU A 78 17.71 8.33 -30.00
CA GLU A 78 18.75 8.88 -30.89
C GLU A 78 18.72 10.40 -30.97
N ILE A 79 17.52 11.00 -30.92
CA ILE A 79 17.35 12.49 -30.86
C ILE A 79 17.91 13.03 -29.54
N TRP A 80 17.66 12.36 -28.43
CA TRP A 80 18.15 12.78 -27.12
C TRP A 80 19.66 12.63 -26.97
N GLU A 81 20.23 11.57 -27.54
CA GLU A 81 21.69 11.33 -27.51
C GLU A 81 22.46 12.30 -28.44
N SER A 82 21.84 12.79 -29.52
CA SER A 82 22.46 13.77 -30.41
C SER A 82 22.47 15.19 -29.82
N ASP A 83 21.44 15.58 -29.07
CA ASP A 83 21.39 16.85 -28.31
C ASP A 83 22.33 16.85 -27.09
N GLY A 84 22.65 15.67 -26.54
CA GLY A 84 23.46 15.50 -25.33
C GLY A 84 24.97 15.69 -25.53
N LYS A 85 25.47 15.69 -26.77
CA LYS A 85 26.91 15.93 -27.06
C LYS A 85 27.33 17.42 -26.92
N ARG A 86 26.42 18.34 -26.70
CA ARG A 86 26.71 19.76 -26.42
C ARG A 86 26.41 20.20 -24.97
N ALA A 87 25.80 19.39 -24.15
CA ALA A 87 25.61 19.68 -22.73
C ALA A 87 26.45 18.71 -21.89
N LYS A 88 27.36 19.25 -21.06
CA LYS A 88 28.03 18.49 -20.00
C LYS A 88 27.01 17.64 -19.26
N THR A 89 27.30 16.36 -19.10
CA THR A 89 26.59 15.36 -18.30
C THR A 89 25.60 15.96 -17.30
N VAL A 90 24.37 16.16 -17.72
CA VAL A 90 23.24 16.27 -16.81
C VAL A 90 22.89 14.82 -16.47
N GLU A 91 23.26 14.38 -15.27
CA GLU A 91 22.68 13.19 -14.68
C GLU A 91 21.18 13.29 -14.86
N VAL A 92 20.62 12.43 -15.70
CA VAL A 92 19.17 12.30 -15.84
C VAL A 92 18.68 11.81 -14.50
N ALA A 93 18.19 12.72 -13.67
CA ALA A 93 17.48 12.35 -12.47
C ALA A 93 16.39 11.36 -12.88
N PRO A 94 16.19 10.24 -12.15
CA PRO A 94 15.15 9.29 -12.48
C PRO A 94 13.84 10.07 -12.59
N VAL A 95 13.26 10.05 -13.78
CA VAL A 95 11.93 10.59 -14.03
C VAL A 95 11.05 9.95 -12.97
N PHE A 96 10.41 10.75 -12.15
CA PHE A 96 9.44 10.27 -11.19
C PHE A 96 8.31 9.68 -12.03
N ASP A 97 8.39 8.36 -12.27
CA ASP A 97 7.50 7.66 -13.20
C ASP A 97 6.10 7.65 -12.56
N ARG A 98 5.24 8.56 -13.01
CA ARG A 98 3.84 8.65 -12.58
C ARG A 98 3.09 7.32 -12.74
N GLU A 99 3.60 6.39 -13.56
CA GLU A 99 2.96 5.12 -13.87
C GLU A 99 3.53 3.94 -13.10
N ARG A 100 4.72 4.11 -12.46
CA ARG A 100 5.38 3.10 -11.63
C ARG A 100 5.63 3.56 -10.20
N ALA A 101 4.81 4.43 -9.67
CA ALA A 101 4.69 4.50 -8.23
C ALA A 101 4.14 3.13 -7.78
N ASN A 102 5.05 2.26 -7.36
CA ASN A 102 4.71 0.89 -6.97
C ASN A 102 3.90 0.95 -5.68
N TRP A 103 2.58 0.99 -5.82
CA TRP A 103 1.63 0.90 -4.71
C TRP A 103 1.49 -0.54 -4.21
N GLY A 104 2.20 -1.48 -4.82
CA GLY A 104 2.23 -2.90 -4.51
C GLY A 104 3.63 -3.38 -4.12
N GLY A 105 4.42 -2.59 -3.41
CA GLY A 105 5.65 -3.03 -2.76
C GLY A 105 5.30 -3.58 -1.39
N GLY A 106 5.65 -4.84 -1.12
CA GLY A 106 5.68 -5.37 0.23
C GLY A 106 6.57 -4.51 1.13
N ASP A 107 6.43 -4.67 2.42
CA ASP A 107 7.14 -3.96 3.48
C ASP A 107 8.68 -3.99 3.29
N GLU A 108 9.23 -3.12 2.44
CA GLU A 108 10.66 -2.78 2.40
C GLU A 108 10.96 -1.60 3.35
N ASP A 109 10.34 -1.57 4.52
CA ASP A 109 10.58 -0.55 5.54
C ASP A 109 11.81 -0.83 6.42
N ASP A 110 12.62 -1.88 6.12
CA ASP A 110 13.70 -2.38 6.99
C ASP A 110 15.08 -1.74 6.75
N GLU A 111 15.23 -0.78 5.82
CA GLU A 111 16.55 -0.19 5.57
C GLU A 111 16.97 0.92 6.55
N ASP A 112 16.07 1.58 7.24
CA ASP A 112 16.43 2.67 8.18
C ASP A 112 16.71 2.20 9.63
N ALA A 113 16.48 0.93 9.96
CA ALA A 113 16.72 0.36 11.30
C ALA A 113 18.12 -0.25 11.48
N ARG A 114 18.93 -0.37 10.41
CA ARG A 114 20.29 -0.93 10.47
C ARG A 114 21.37 0.14 10.52
N GLY A 115 21.34 0.94 11.57
CA GLY A 115 22.48 1.75 12.01
C GLY A 115 23.33 0.96 13.00
N ASN A 116 24.52 0.53 12.57
CA ASN A 116 25.59 -0.13 13.35
C ASN A 116 25.50 -1.66 13.53
N ALA A 117 25.95 -2.38 12.53
CA ALA A 117 26.68 -3.64 12.74
C ALA A 117 27.75 -3.82 11.65
N SER A 118 28.95 -4.09 12.07
CA SER A 118 30.21 -4.22 11.38
C SER A 118 30.20 -4.92 10.00
N ARG A 119 30.97 -4.32 9.06
CA ARG A 119 31.37 -4.90 7.79
C ARG A 119 32.05 -6.27 7.96
N VAL A 120 31.39 -7.31 7.45
CA VAL A 120 32.06 -8.55 7.03
C VAL A 120 31.75 -8.75 5.55
N SER A 121 32.79 -8.73 4.72
CA SER A 121 32.71 -8.90 3.29
C SER A 121 32.31 -10.35 2.94
N ALA A 122 31.14 -10.56 2.35
CA ALA A 122 30.77 -11.83 1.74
C ALA A 122 30.64 -11.67 0.22
N LYS A 123 31.37 -12.51 -0.51
CA LYS A 123 31.42 -12.59 -1.98
C LYS A 123 30.03 -12.84 -2.58
N ARG A 124 29.73 -12.07 -3.62
CA ARG A 124 28.53 -12.13 -4.47
C ARG A 124 28.43 -13.48 -5.20
N PRO A 125 27.35 -14.26 -5.05
CA PRO A 125 27.17 -15.45 -5.90
C PRO A 125 26.54 -15.03 -7.24
N THR A 126 27.02 -15.63 -8.31
CA THR A 126 26.57 -15.48 -9.69
C THR A 126 25.12 -15.91 -9.87
N ARG A 127 24.39 -15.12 -10.65
CA ARG A 127 22.96 -15.21 -10.97
C ARG A 127 22.65 -16.45 -11.81
N GLY A 128 22.27 -17.54 -11.15
CA GLY A 128 21.59 -18.66 -11.80
C GLY A 128 20.07 -18.46 -11.69
N THR A 129 19.40 -18.30 -12.81
CA THR A 129 17.93 -18.31 -12.92
C THR A 129 17.40 -19.70 -12.53
N LYS A 130 17.18 -19.94 -11.24
CA LYS A 130 16.35 -21.05 -10.78
C LYS A 130 14.92 -20.55 -10.73
N THR A 131 14.11 -20.92 -11.72
CA THR A 131 12.66 -21.03 -11.58
C THR A 131 12.36 -21.85 -10.34
N ARG A 132 12.02 -21.17 -9.25
CA ARG A 132 11.57 -21.80 -8.01
C ARG A 132 10.22 -22.40 -8.33
N SER A 133 10.16 -23.71 -8.59
CA SER A 133 8.91 -24.46 -8.65
C SER A 133 8.18 -24.17 -7.34
N VAL A 134 6.97 -23.60 -7.43
CA VAL A 134 6.05 -23.49 -6.30
C VAL A 134 5.80 -24.93 -5.84
N ARG A 135 6.45 -25.38 -4.75
CA ARG A 135 6.10 -26.62 -4.09
C ARG A 135 4.66 -26.44 -3.64
N GLU A 136 3.76 -27.23 -4.20
CA GLU A 136 2.37 -27.31 -3.74
C GLU A 136 2.39 -27.57 -2.23
N ARG A 137 2.10 -26.54 -1.44
CA ARG A 137 1.92 -26.71 -0.01
C ARG A 137 0.55 -27.34 0.20
N THR A 138 0.53 -28.63 0.50
CA THR A 138 -0.71 -29.41 0.67
C THR A 138 -1.35 -29.24 2.04
N THR A 139 -0.61 -28.74 3.04
CA THR A 139 -1.08 -28.53 4.41
C THR A 139 -0.92 -27.07 4.83
N ALA A 140 -2.05 -26.40 5.05
CA ALA A 140 -2.06 -25.03 5.57
C ALA A 140 -2.10 -25.06 7.12
N PRO A 141 -1.35 -24.16 7.81
CA PRO A 141 -1.38 -24.05 9.27
C PRO A 141 -2.74 -23.55 9.76
N ALA A 142 -3.02 -23.71 11.08
CA ALA A 142 -4.30 -23.38 11.69
C ALA A 142 -4.69 -21.89 11.57
N TRP A 143 -3.73 -20.99 11.42
CA TRP A 143 -3.99 -19.55 11.21
C TRP A 143 -4.29 -19.20 9.74
N ILE A 144 -4.10 -20.12 8.81
CA ILE A 144 -4.50 -19.99 7.40
C ILE A 144 -5.75 -20.84 7.12
N ARG A 145 -5.83 -22.04 7.72
CA ARG A 145 -6.99 -22.93 7.66
C ARG A 145 -7.70 -22.94 8.99
N PRO A 146 -8.80 -22.17 9.16
CA PRO A 146 -9.53 -22.14 10.43
C PRO A 146 -9.95 -23.53 10.88
N PRO A 147 -9.68 -23.89 12.15
CA PRO A 147 -10.00 -25.22 12.67
C PRO A 147 -11.44 -25.63 12.44
N GLY A 148 -11.65 -26.87 12.02
CA GLY A 148 -12.97 -27.41 11.75
C GLY A 148 -13.58 -27.06 10.40
N THR A 149 -12.84 -26.34 9.54
CA THR A 149 -13.28 -25.97 8.19
C THR A 149 -12.40 -26.57 7.09
N LYS A 150 -12.91 -26.51 5.85
CA LYS A 150 -12.13 -26.70 4.62
C LYS A 150 -11.84 -25.38 3.93
N PHE A 151 -11.86 -24.27 4.67
CA PHE A 151 -11.70 -22.92 4.17
C PHE A 151 -10.25 -22.44 4.31
N ILE A 152 -9.86 -21.49 3.49
CA ILE A 152 -8.57 -20.81 3.58
C ILE A 152 -8.84 -19.30 3.74
N VAL A 153 -8.12 -18.67 4.68
CA VAL A 153 -8.13 -17.23 4.92
C VAL A 153 -6.74 -16.68 4.61
N ASP A 154 -6.64 -15.68 3.73
CA ASP A 154 -5.41 -14.97 3.34
C ASP A 154 -4.25 -15.88 2.92
N GLY A 155 -4.57 -17.04 2.37
CA GLY A 155 -3.61 -18.11 2.08
C GLY A 155 -3.55 -18.50 0.61
N PHE A 156 -3.59 -17.56 -0.33
CA PHE A 156 -3.63 -17.85 -1.78
C PHE A 156 -2.36 -18.50 -2.33
N GLU A 157 -1.26 -18.50 -1.59
CA GLU A 157 -0.06 -19.32 -1.90
C GLU A 157 -0.33 -20.84 -1.77
N TYR A 158 -1.44 -21.22 -1.13
CA TYR A 158 -1.93 -22.62 -1.03
C TYR A 158 -2.93 -22.95 -2.14
N ALA A 159 -3.02 -22.17 -3.21
CA ALA A 159 -3.98 -22.36 -4.31
C ALA A 159 -3.83 -23.71 -5.05
N GLY A 160 -2.76 -24.47 -4.80
CA GLY A 160 -2.63 -25.86 -5.19
C GLY A 160 -3.46 -26.86 -4.35
N ALA A 161 -4.09 -26.43 -3.24
CA ALA A 161 -4.88 -27.29 -2.38
C ALA A 161 -6.21 -27.68 -3.05
N THR A 162 -6.28 -28.89 -3.57
CA THR A 162 -7.46 -29.40 -4.32
C THR A 162 -8.70 -29.61 -3.47
N TRP A 163 -8.56 -29.58 -2.13
CA TRP A 163 -9.62 -29.79 -1.15
C TRP A 163 -10.36 -28.51 -0.74
N CYS A 164 -9.87 -27.31 -1.17
CA CYS A 164 -10.45 -26.02 -0.81
C CYS A 164 -11.10 -25.35 -2.03
N GLU A 165 -12.38 -24.98 -1.89
CA GLU A 165 -13.13 -24.20 -2.85
C GLU A 165 -13.54 -22.82 -2.30
N HIS A 166 -13.33 -22.56 -1.02
CA HIS A 166 -13.75 -21.34 -0.32
C HIS A 166 -12.54 -20.59 0.24
N TRP A 167 -12.19 -19.49 -0.43
CA TRP A 167 -11.03 -18.67 -0.13
C TRP A 167 -11.49 -17.31 0.37
N PHE A 168 -11.09 -16.93 1.57
CA PHE A 168 -11.50 -15.70 2.19
C PHE A 168 -10.33 -14.71 2.15
N LEU A 169 -10.61 -13.46 1.77
CA LEU A 169 -9.66 -12.36 1.82
C LEU A 169 -10.16 -11.32 2.81
N THR A 170 -9.44 -11.15 3.91
CA THR A 170 -9.82 -10.23 4.98
C THR A 170 -9.76 -8.78 4.53
N HIS A 171 -8.70 -8.40 3.78
CA HIS A 171 -8.51 -7.05 3.25
C HIS A 171 -7.49 -7.03 2.09
N PHE A 172 -7.34 -5.89 1.41
CA PHE A 172 -6.55 -5.80 0.19
C PHE A 172 -5.10 -5.31 0.44
N HIS A 173 -4.38 -5.84 1.43
CA HIS A 173 -2.93 -5.64 1.54
C HIS A 173 -2.17 -6.76 0.82
N ALA A 174 -0.92 -6.44 0.38
CA ALA A 174 -0.17 -7.28 -0.54
C ALA A 174 0.24 -8.65 0.04
N ASP A 175 0.50 -8.71 1.32
CA ASP A 175 0.86 -9.92 2.06
C ASP A 175 -0.35 -10.87 2.22
N HIS A 176 -1.59 -10.34 2.32
CA HIS A 176 -2.83 -11.13 2.46
C HIS A 176 -3.34 -11.69 1.13
N HIS A 177 -3.23 -10.93 0.03
CA HIS A 177 -3.61 -11.43 -1.29
C HIS A 177 -2.45 -12.07 -2.07
N ARG A 178 -1.29 -12.29 -1.44
CA ARG A 178 -0.13 -12.93 -2.08
C ARG A 178 -0.50 -14.29 -2.65
N GLY A 179 -0.20 -14.51 -3.93
CA GLY A 179 -0.59 -15.72 -4.67
C GLY A 179 -1.91 -15.61 -5.42
N LEU A 180 -2.78 -14.63 -5.10
CA LEU A 180 -4.00 -14.37 -5.85
C LEU A 180 -3.68 -13.61 -7.14
N THR A 181 -4.01 -14.20 -8.29
CA THR A 181 -3.72 -13.65 -9.61
C THR A 181 -4.93 -13.76 -10.53
N LYS A 182 -4.86 -13.12 -11.69
CA LYS A 182 -5.91 -13.20 -12.73
C LYS A 182 -6.22 -14.64 -13.21
N THR A 183 -5.31 -15.58 -12.97
CA THR A 183 -5.45 -16.99 -13.35
C THR A 183 -6.05 -17.86 -12.24
N PHE A 184 -6.53 -17.26 -11.17
CA PHE A 184 -7.14 -18.00 -10.07
C PHE A 184 -8.41 -18.74 -10.53
N ASP A 185 -8.42 -20.06 -10.42
CA ASP A 185 -9.48 -20.98 -10.86
C ASP A 185 -9.98 -21.97 -9.79
N ARG A 186 -9.47 -21.90 -8.56
CA ARG A 186 -9.66 -22.85 -7.45
C ARG A 186 -10.85 -22.49 -6.55
N GLY A 187 -12.05 -22.35 -7.13
CA GLY A 187 -13.25 -22.05 -6.37
C GLY A 187 -13.60 -20.57 -6.33
N TYR A 188 -13.98 -20.05 -5.16
CA TYR A 188 -14.50 -18.70 -4.97
C TYR A 188 -13.70 -17.91 -3.95
N VAL A 189 -13.49 -16.62 -4.23
CA VAL A 189 -12.88 -15.65 -3.31
C VAL A 189 -13.98 -14.84 -2.64
N TYR A 190 -14.02 -14.86 -1.33
CA TYR A 190 -14.98 -14.14 -0.50
C TYR A 190 -14.31 -12.92 0.14
N GLY A 191 -15.00 -11.80 0.17
CA GLY A 191 -14.51 -10.57 0.78
C GLY A 191 -15.59 -9.50 0.84
N THR A 192 -15.27 -8.38 1.46
CA THR A 192 -16.14 -7.18 1.43
C THR A 192 -16.16 -6.56 0.04
N LYS A 193 -17.12 -5.68 -0.21
CA LYS A 193 -17.25 -4.98 -1.50
C LYS A 193 -15.96 -4.27 -1.91
N THR A 194 -15.37 -3.49 -1.02
CA THR A 194 -14.13 -2.74 -1.25
C THR A 194 -12.98 -3.68 -1.62
N THR A 195 -12.79 -4.74 -0.83
CA THR A 195 -11.75 -5.75 -1.05
C THR A 195 -11.91 -6.42 -2.43
N LEU A 196 -13.12 -6.85 -2.78
CA LEU A 196 -13.38 -7.55 -4.04
C LEU A 196 -13.31 -6.62 -5.26
N ASP A 197 -13.73 -5.37 -5.15
CA ASP A 197 -13.57 -4.38 -6.21
C ASP A 197 -12.08 -4.16 -6.52
N LEU A 198 -11.22 -4.09 -5.51
CA LEU A 198 -9.77 -3.99 -5.67
C LEU A 198 -9.16 -5.27 -6.25
N VAL A 199 -9.61 -6.44 -5.83
CA VAL A 199 -9.21 -7.74 -6.43
C VAL A 199 -9.52 -7.76 -7.93
N ARG A 200 -10.72 -7.34 -8.33
CA ARG A 200 -11.10 -7.23 -9.73
C ARG A 200 -10.24 -6.23 -10.49
N GLU A 201 -10.12 -4.99 -9.98
CA GLU A 201 -9.50 -3.87 -10.70
C GLU A 201 -7.96 -3.96 -10.73
N LYS A 202 -7.33 -4.45 -9.65
CA LYS A 202 -5.87 -4.47 -9.51
C LYS A 202 -5.24 -5.80 -9.88
N LEU A 203 -5.89 -6.92 -9.56
CA LEU A 203 -5.38 -8.25 -9.83
C LEU A 203 -5.99 -8.89 -11.08
N GLY A 204 -7.14 -8.38 -11.55
CA GLY A 204 -7.82 -8.87 -12.75
C GLY A 204 -8.45 -10.26 -12.56
N VAL A 205 -8.80 -10.65 -11.33
CA VAL A 205 -9.48 -11.91 -11.05
C VAL A 205 -10.88 -11.91 -11.68
N ASP A 206 -11.27 -13.03 -12.26
CA ASP A 206 -12.58 -13.20 -12.91
C ASP A 206 -13.72 -12.88 -11.92
N PRO A 207 -14.61 -11.90 -12.22
CA PRO A 207 -15.75 -11.56 -11.36
C PRO A 207 -16.65 -12.74 -11.01
N ARG A 208 -16.72 -13.77 -11.87
CA ARG A 208 -17.48 -14.99 -11.61
C ARG A 208 -16.94 -15.80 -10.42
N ARG A 209 -15.70 -15.55 -10.01
CA ARG A 209 -15.06 -16.17 -8.84
C ARG A 209 -15.24 -15.36 -7.56
N LEU A 210 -15.70 -14.10 -7.64
CA LEU A 210 -15.82 -13.20 -6.51
C LEU A 210 -17.21 -13.31 -5.86
N ARG A 211 -17.25 -13.39 -4.53
CA ARG A 211 -18.47 -13.55 -3.72
C ARG A 211 -18.48 -12.52 -2.60
N LEU A 212 -19.38 -11.57 -2.70
CA LEU A 212 -19.54 -10.52 -1.71
C LEU A 212 -20.03 -11.08 -0.37
N PHE A 213 -19.39 -10.67 0.72
CA PHE A 213 -19.92 -10.73 2.07
C PHE A 213 -20.15 -9.32 2.63
N GLU A 214 -21.33 -9.09 3.14
CA GLU A 214 -21.68 -7.84 3.84
C GLU A 214 -21.36 -7.99 5.32
N ILE A 215 -20.86 -6.91 5.94
CA ILE A 215 -20.56 -6.88 7.37
C ILE A 215 -21.86 -7.15 8.18
N GLY A 216 -21.75 -8.00 9.20
CA GLY A 216 -22.86 -8.37 10.09
C GLY A 216 -23.85 -9.39 9.50
N VAL A 217 -23.72 -9.76 8.22
CA VAL A 217 -24.63 -10.71 7.57
C VAL A 217 -24.03 -12.12 7.60
N THR A 218 -24.74 -13.04 8.25
CA THR A 218 -24.34 -14.46 8.31
C THR A 218 -24.80 -15.21 7.06
N ARG A 219 -23.90 -16.01 6.47
CA ARG A 219 -24.20 -16.92 5.36
C ARG A 219 -23.68 -18.32 5.66
N ARG A 220 -24.45 -19.33 5.27
CA ARG A 220 -24.06 -20.75 5.44
C ARG A 220 -23.29 -21.26 4.24
N LEU A 221 -22.08 -21.78 4.45
CA LEU A 221 -21.22 -22.44 3.48
C LEU A 221 -20.78 -23.79 4.02
N GLU A 222 -21.08 -24.89 3.33
CA GLU A 222 -20.75 -26.25 3.75
C GLU A 222 -21.11 -26.60 5.22
N GLY A 223 -22.25 -26.09 5.69
CA GLY A 223 -22.72 -26.33 7.07
C GLY A 223 -22.03 -25.46 8.13
N VAL A 224 -21.16 -24.53 7.75
CA VAL A 224 -20.52 -23.51 8.60
C VAL A 224 -21.22 -22.18 8.40
N ASP A 225 -21.63 -21.53 9.47
CA ASP A 225 -22.13 -20.17 9.45
C ASP A 225 -20.94 -19.20 9.47
N VAL A 226 -20.86 -18.33 8.47
CA VAL A 226 -19.77 -17.37 8.29
C VAL A 226 -20.32 -15.97 8.39
N THR A 227 -19.72 -15.15 9.25
CA THR A 227 -20.09 -13.74 9.45
C THR A 227 -18.86 -12.87 9.36
N PHE A 228 -18.91 -11.80 8.54
CA PHE A 228 -17.87 -10.79 8.49
C PHE A 228 -18.17 -9.68 9.50
N VAL A 229 -17.13 -9.23 10.22
CA VAL A 229 -17.21 -8.21 11.26
C VAL A 229 -16.19 -7.11 10.95
N GLU A 230 -16.50 -5.84 11.23
CA GLU A 230 -15.59 -4.71 10.99
C GLU A 230 -14.26 -4.86 11.75
N ALA A 231 -13.13 -4.75 11.05
CA ALA A 231 -11.80 -4.93 11.64
C ALA A 231 -11.12 -3.63 12.09
N ASN A 232 -11.63 -2.45 11.69
CA ASN A 232 -11.04 -1.14 11.98
C ASN A 232 -9.56 -1.04 11.58
N HIS A 233 -9.19 -1.68 10.48
CA HIS A 233 -7.84 -1.65 9.92
C HIS A 233 -7.78 -0.69 8.72
N CYS A 234 -7.94 -1.16 7.49
CA CYS A 234 -8.08 -0.31 6.32
C CYS A 234 -9.52 -0.37 5.76
N PRO A 235 -9.91 0.50 4.82
CA PRO A 235 -11.25 0.43 4.22
C PRO A 235 -11.56 -0.95 3.66
N GLY A 236 -12.68 -1.54 4.11
CA GLY A 236 -13.14 -2.86 3.70
C GLY A 236 -12.46 -4.04 4.40
N ALA A 237 -11.58 -3.80 5.37
CA ALA A 237 -11.01 -4.88 6.19
C ALA A 237 -12.07 -5.50 7.10
N ALA A 238 -12.05 -6.82 7.25
CA ALA A 238 -13.00 -7.56 8.05
C ALA A 238 -12.35 -8.71 8.83
N MET A 239 -12.78 -8.87 10.07
CA MET A 239 -12.65 -10.11 10.82
C MET A 239 -13.67 -11.12 10.31
N ILE A 240 -13.43 -12.41 10.48
CA ILE A 240 -14.29 -13.49 9.99
C ILE A 240 -14.61 -14.46 11.13
N LEU A 241 -15.89 -14.59 11.45
CA LEU A 241 -16.38 -15.55 12.43
C LEU A 241 -16.92 -16.80 11.70
N PHE A 242 -16.48 -17.97 12.15
CA PHE A 242 -16.93 -19.28 11.71
C PHE A 242 -17.63 -19.99 12.86
N GLU A 243 -18.92 -20.34 12.71
CA GLU A 243 -19.74 -21.04 13.69
C GLU A 243 -20.23 -22.37 13.12
N PHE A 244 -20.43 -23.36 13.97
CA PHE A 244 -20.73 -24.75 13.58
C PHE A 244 -22.08 -25.21 14.10
N PRO A 245 -23.21 -24.79 13.53
CA PRO A 245 -24.54 -25.06 14.08
C PRO A 245 -24.88 -26.57 14.14
N THR A 246 -24.32 -27.36 13.24
CA THR A 246 -24.49 -28.84 13.26
C THR A 246 -23.56 -29.56 14.24
N ARG A 247 -22.66 -28.84 14.91
CA ARG A 247 -21.68 -29.32 15.89
C ARG A 247 -21.65 -28.41 17.12
N PRO A 248 -22.69 -28.46 17.97
CA PRO A 248 -22.91 -27.51 19.06
C PRO A 248 -21.80 -27.50 20.14
N THR A 249 -20.95 -28.51 20.17
CA THR A 249 -19.78 -28.63 21.07
C THR A 249 -18.49 -28.09 20.41
N ALA A 250 -18.51 -27.80 19.12
CA ALA A 250 -17.35 -27.21 18.44
C ALA A 250 -17.20 -25.74 18.80
N SER A 251 -15.97 -25.34 19.12
CA SER A 251 -15.64 -23.92 19.36
C SER A 251 -15.83 -23.11 18.10
N PRO A 252 -16.55 -21.98 18.16
CA PRO A 252 -16.52 -21.01 17.07
C PRO A 252 -15.08 -20.48 16.87
N VAL A 253 -14.73 -20.09 15.65
CA VAL A 253 -13.40 -19.57 15.31
C VAL A 253 -13.55 -18.14 14.85
N LEU A 254 -12.92 -17.19 15.54
CA LEU A 254 -12.78 -15.82 15.10
C LEU A 254 -11.38 -15.61 14.55
N HIS A 255 -11.29 -15.25 13.26
CA HIS A 255 -10.07 -14.83 12.58
C HIS A 255 -10.08 -13.31 12.44
N THR A 256 -9.16 -12.62 13.11
CA THR A 256 -9.17 -11.15 13.08
C THR A 256 -8.71 -10.58 11.73
N GLY A 257 -7.96 -11.36 10.93
CA GLY A 257 -7.13 -10.72 9.90
C GLY A 257 -6.23 -9.69 10.58
N ASP A 258 -5.87 -8.65 9.88
CA ASP A 258 -5.29 -7.46 10.49
C ASP A 258 -6.42 -6.60 11.07
N PHE A 259 -6.24 -6.12 12.31
CA PHE A 259 -7.27 -5.32 12.96
C PHE A 259 -6.69 -4.33 13.99
N ARG A 260 -7.42 -3.28 14.26
CA ARG A 260 -7.13 -2.45 15.42
C ARG A 260 -8.33 -2.41 16.35
N TYR A 261 -8.15 -2.98 17.55
CA TYR A 261 -9.18 -2.97 18.59
C TYR A 261 -9.58 -1.54 18.95
N HIS A 262 -10.88 -1.36 19.14
CA HIS A 262 -11.48 -0.14 19.66
C HIS A 262 -12.64 -0.52 20.55
N GLU A 263 -12.87 0.20 21.66
CA GLU A 263 -13.94 -0.10 22.64
C GLU A 263 -15.33 -0.24 22.02
N ARG A 264 -15.64 0.52 20.95
CA ARG A 264 -16.90 0.38 20.21
C ARG A 264 -17.13 -1.01 19.61
N MET A 265 -16.09 -1.85 19.46
CA MET A 265 -16.26 -3.23 19.01
C MET A 265 -17.03 -4.09 20.02
N ARG A 266 -17.05 -3.68 21.29
CA ARG A 266 -17.85 -4.33 22.32
C ARG A 266 -19.36 -4.19 22.08
N ASP A 267 -19.77 -3.23 21.28
CA ASP A 267 -21.16 -2.99 20.91
C ASP A 267 -21.60 -3.79 19.68
N ASP A 268 -20.66 -4.44 18.96
CA ASP A 268 -20.99 -5.28 17.80
C ASP A 268 -21.77 -6.53 18.24
N PRO A 269 -22.98 -6.77 17.72
CA PRO A 269 -23.82 -7.89 18.14
C PRO A 269 -23.19 -9.27 17.92
N THR A 270 -22.36 -9.41 16.87
CA THR A 270 -21.67 -10.67 16.56
C THR A 270 -20.58 -10.93 17.58
N LEU A 271 -19.79 -9.92 17.93
CA LEU A 271 -18.74 -10.04 18.94
C LEU A 271 -19.33 -10.24 20.34
N GLN A 272 -20.41 -9.52 20.71
CA GLN A 272 -21.12 -9.74 21.96
C GLN A 272 -21.61 -11.18 22.13
N ARG A 273 -22.12 -11.79 21.03
CA ARG A 273 -22.60 -13.18 21.05
C ARG A 273 -21.49 -14.15 21.39
N ILE A 274 -20.30 -14.00 20.82
CA ILE A 274 -19.16 -14.88 21.11
C ILE A 274 -18.43 -14.55 22.40
N ALA A 275 -18.55 -13.32 22.90
CA ALA A 275 -17.98 -12.88 24.17
C ALA A 275 -18.92 -13.15 25.37
N SER A 276 -20.17 -13.55 25.14
CA SER A 276 -21.16 -13.74 26.20
C SER A 276 -20.69 -14.74 27.26
N PRO A 277 -20.79 -14.42 28.56
CA PRO A 277 -20.44 -15.34 29.66
C PRO A 277 -21.37 -16.56 29.70
N THR A 278 -22.56 -16.49 29.09
CA THR A 278 -23.53 -17.58 29.01
C THR A 278 -23.29 -18.53 27.85
N ARG A 279 -22.26 -18.29 27.02
CA ARG A 279 -21.93 -19.19 25.91
C ARG A 279 -21.53 -20.59 26.39
N LYS A 280 -21.97 -21.60 25.65
CA LYS A 280 -21.68 -23.01 26.00
C LYS A 280 -20.21 -23.39 25.73
N VAL A 281 -19.57 -22.77 24.72
CA VAL A 281 -18.21 -23.11 24.27
C VAL A 281 -17.44 -21.85 23.97
N SER A 282 -16.25 -21.68 24.56
CA SER A 282 -15.36 -20.55 24.31
C SER A 282 -14.75 -20.59 22.91
N PRO A 283 -14.59 -19.44 22.24
CA PRO A 283 -14.06 -19.38 20.88
C PRO A 283 -12.57 -19.72 20.80
N ILE A 284 -12.14 -20.11 19.60
CA ILE A 284 -10.76 -20.08 19.16
C ILE A 284 -10.52 -18.72 18.49
N LEU A 285 -9.43 -18.07 18.86
CA LEU A 285 -9.04 -16.77 18.31
C LEU A 285 -7.79 -16.91 17.46
N ILE A 286 -7.87 -16.58 16.17
CA ILE A 286 -6.71 -16.37 15.29
C ILE A 286 -6.47 -14.87 15.29
N LEU A 287 -5.39 -14.41 15.93
CA LEU A 287 -5.19 -13.03 16.35
C LEU A 287 -4.05 -12.36 15.59
N ASP A 288 -4.28 -11.16 15.10
CA ASP A 288 -3.22 -10.25 14.65
C ASP A 288 -2.28 -9.93 15.82
N THR A 289 -1.04 -10.33 15.67
CA THR A 289 0.01 -10.15 16.69
C THR A 289 1.16 -9.27 16.20
N THR A 290 0.92 -8.40 15.22
CA THR A 290 1.93 -7.52 14.60
C THR A 290 2.69 -6.72 15.63
N TYR A 291 2.01 -6.16 16.63
CA TYR A 291 2.62 -5.37 17.72
C TYR A 291 2.46 -6.03 19.10
N CYS A 292 2.42 -7.35 19.16
CA CYS A 292 2.38 -8.08 20.42
C CYS A 292 3.76 -8.15 21.08
N SER A 293 4.27 -6.99 21.55
CA SER A 293 5.53 -6.87 22.26
C SER A 293 5.51 -5.72 23.27
N LEU A 294 6.38 -5.79 24.30
CA LEU A 294 6.49 -4.73 25.31
C LEU A 294 6.92 -3.37 24.74
N GLU A 295 7.64 -3.36 23.60
CA GLU A 295 8.02 -2.14 22.90
C GLU A 295 6.83 -1.39 22.33
N HIS A 296 5.74 -2.12 22.02
CA HIS A 296 4.52 -1.61 21.43
C HIS A 296 3.33 -1.75 22.39
N ASP A 297 3.60 -1.56 23.68
CA ASP A 297 2.59 -1.74 24.73
C ASP A 297 1.38 -0.83 24.57
N ASP A 298 1.60 0.42 24.19
CA ASP A 298 0.52 1.39 23.99
C ASP A 298 0.82 2.29 22.80
N PHE A 299 -0.20 2.57 21.99
CA PHE A 299 -0.15 3.55 20.91
C PHE A 299 -1.07 4.73 21.23
N PRO A 300 -0.71 5.95 20.80
CA PRO A 300 -1.68 7.03 20.82
C PRO A 300 -2.88 6.68 19.94
N SER A 301 -4.06 7.12 20.36
CA SER A 301 -5.28 6.94 19.54
C SER A 301 -5.11 7.60 18.17
N GLN A 302 -5.81 7.09 17.15
CA GLN A 302 -5.78 7.69 15.81
C GLN A 302 -6.19 9.17 15.88
N GLU A 303 -7.17 9.53 16.72
CA GLU A 303 -7.64 10.89 16.93
C GLU A 303 -6.55 11.80 17.51
N THR A 304 -5.76 11.29 18.48
CA THR A 304 -4.60 12.01 19.04
C THR A 304 -3.55 12.29 17.97
N VAL A 305 -3.26 11.31 17.10
CA VAL A 305 -2.31 11.50 16.00
C VAL A 305 -2.87 12.47 14.95
N LEU A 306 -4.15 12.38 14.57
CA LEU A 306 -4.77 13.33 13.65
C LEU A 306 -4.77 14.76 14.21
N LYS A 307 -4.98 14.93 15.52
CA LYS A 307 -4.82 16.24 16.19
C LYS A 307 -3.38 16.76 16.02
N ALA A 308 -2.39 15.92 16.26
CA ALA A 308 -0.99 16.31 16.08
C ALA A 308 -0.63 16.65 14.62
N VAL A 309 -1.28 15.99 13.64
CA VAL A 309 -1.18 16.35 12.21
C VAL A 309 -1.74 17.76 11.97
N ARG A 310 -2.93 18.08 12.51
CA ARG A 310 -3.52 19.44 12.41
C ARG A 310 -2.56 20.49 12.99
N ASP A 311 -2.08 20.26 14.20
CA ASP A 311 -1.19 21.20 14.89
C ASP A 311 0.12 21.42 14.08
N ALA A 312 0.70 20.35 13.52
CA ALA A 312 1.88 20.43 12.67
C ALA A 312 1.61 21.17 11.35
N LEU A 313 0.46 20.94 10.72
CA LEU A 313 0.07 21.62 9.48
C LEU A 313 -0.11 23.12 9.70
N VAL A 314 -0.81 23.53 10.74
CA VAL A 314 -1.00 24.94 11.11
C VAL A 314 0.33 25.61 11.40
N HIS A 315 1.24 24.94 12.12
CA HIS A 315 2.59 25.44 12.38
C HIS A 315 3.43 25.61 11.11
N GLU A 316 3.34 24.67 10.18
CA GLU A 316 4.14 24.67 8.97
C GLU A 316 3.52 25.49 7.83
N ASP A 317 2.20 25.74 7.82
CA ASP A 317 1.52 26.46 6.75
C ASP A 317 1.74 27.99 6.85
N ASN A 318 2.94 28.41 6.46
CA ASN A 318 3.27 29.83 6.34
C ASN A 318 3.02 30.31 4.91
N LEU A 319 2.17 31.30 4.74
CA LEU A 319 1.78 31.86 3.44
C LEU A 319 2.97 32.44 2.63
N LEU A 320 4.04 32.84 3.31
CA LEU A 320 5.23 33.40 2.65
C LEU A 320 6.19 32.36 2.08
N ALA A 321 6.03 31.09 2.44
CA ALA A 321 6.93 30.02 2.02
C ALA A 321 6.22 29.08 1.04
N ARG A 322 6.89 28.79 -0.10
CA ARG A 322 6.41 27.84 -1.12
C ARG A 322 6.69 26.40 -0.66
N LYS A 323 5.79 25.84 0.15
CA LYS A 323 5.93 24.53 0.76
C LYS A 323 5.07 23.48 0.04
N LEU A 324 5.64 22.29 -0.20
CA LEU A 324 4.97 21.10 -0.66
C LEU A 324 4.79 20.13 0.50
N PHE A 325 3.56 19.74 0.78
CA PHE A 325 3.23 18.76 1.80
C PHE A 325 3.01 17.38 1.16
N LEU A 326 3.74 16.37 1.63
CA LEU A 326 3.65 14.99 1.18
C LEU A 326 3.02 14.12 2.27
N PHE A 327 2.02 13.34 1.91
CA PHE A 327 1.39 12.37 2.80
C PHE A 327 1.69 10.97 2.33
N GLY A 328 2.51 10.23 3.11
CA GLY A 328 2.80 8.84 2.84
C GLY A 328 1.55 7.98 3.01
N SER A 329 1.28 7.09 2.05
CA SER A 329 0.15 6.16 2.11
C SER A 329 0.53 4.84 1.46
N TYR A 330 -0.12 3.75 1.89
CA TYR A 330 -0.06 2.45 1.23
C TYR A 330 -1.01 2.41 0.02
N THR A 331 -1.11 1.25 -0.63
CA THR A 331 -2.11 1.04 -1.70
C THR A 331 -3.50 1.40 -1.18
N ILE A 332 -3.87 0.88 -0.01
CA ILE A 332 -5.07 1.20 0.75
C ILE A 332 -4.68 1.39 2.22
N GLY A 333 -5.39 2.21 2.96
CA GLY A 333 -5.07 2.59 4.34
C GLY A 333 -4.38 3.96 4.45
N LYS A 334 -4.45 4.55 5.64
CA LYS A 334 -3.92 5.88 6.01
C LYS A 334 -4.67 7.07 5.38
N GLU A 335 -5.80 6.84 4.73
CA GLU A 335 -6.58 7.87 4.03
C GLU A 335 -7.00 9.01 4.97
N LYS A 336 -7.35 8.71 6.21
CA LYS A 336 -7.74 9.69 7.23
C LYS A 336 -6.71 10.80 7.42
N VAL A 337 -5.39 10.49 7.29
CA VAL A 337 -4.31 11.47 7.50
C VAL A 337 -4.32 12.57 6.45
N PHE A 338 -4.44 12.23 5.18
CA PHE A 338 -4.44 13.25 4.13
C PHE A 338 -5.81 13.93 3.94
N PHE A 339 -6.92 13.28 4.27
CA PHE A 339 -8.22 13.95 4.32
C PHE A 339 -8.29 14.94 5.49
N GLU A 340 -7.71 14.60 6.64
CA GLU A 340 -7.57 15.53 7.76
C GLU A 340 -6.76 16.78 7.35
N ALA A 341 -5.69 16.59 6.57
CA ALA A 341 -4.90 17.70 6.06
C ALA A 341 -5.69 18.58 5.07
N ALA A 342 -6.44 17.96 4.16
CA ALA A 342 -7.29 18.68 3.21
C ALA A 342 -8.34 19.54 3.96
N LYS A 343 -8.96 18.98 4.99
CA LYS A 343 -9.93 19.66 5.85
C LYS A 343 -9.28 20.80 6.64
N THR A 344 -8.14 20.55 7.28
CA THR A 344 -7.44 21.52 8.14
C THR A 344 -7.02 22.77 7.37
N LEU A 345 -6.46 22.58 6.16
CA LEU A 345 -5.97 23.70 5.35
C LEU A 345 -7.01 24.23 4.35
N ASN A 346 -8.21 23.64 4.33
CA ASN A 346 -9.26 23.95 3.36
C ASN A 346 -8.73 23.93 1.92
N ARG A 347 -7.97 22.89 1.57
CA ARG A 347 -7.36 22.70 0.26
C ARG A 347 -7.65 21.31 -0.26
N LYS A 348 -7.69 21.17 -1.59
CA LYS A 348 -7.75 19.84 -2.21
C LYS A 348 -6.45 19.09 -1.99
N VAL A 349 -6.54 17.76 -1.90
CA VAL A 349 -5.40 16.86 -1.88
C VAL A 349 -5.23 16.20 -3.24
N TYR A 350 -4.01 16.22 -3.78
CA TYR A 350 -3.68 15.57 -5.03
C TYR A 350 -3.54 14.07 -4.85
N ILE A 351 -4.31 13.32 -5.64
CA ILE A 351 -4.27 11.87 -5.71
C ILE A 351 -3.66 11.46 -7.06
N GLY A 352 -2.52 10.77 -7.03
CA GLY A 352 -1.90 10.26 -8.25
C GLY A 352 -2.78 9.21 -8.95
N LYS A 353 -2.63 9.09 -10.28
CA LYS A 353 -3.43 8.20 -11.13
C LYS A 353 -3.46 6.74 -10.66
N ALA A 354 -2.34 6.24 -10.12
CA ALA A 354 -2.23 4.85 -9.65
C ALA A 354 -3.10 4.54 -8.41
N LYS A 355 -3.36 5.56 -7.54
CA LYS A 355 -4.23 5.42 -6.36
C LYS A 355 -5.72 5.66 -6.69
N ARG A 356 -6.03 6.27 -7.83
CA ARG A 356 -7.42 6.60 -8.20
C ARG A 356 -8.37 5.39 -8.12
N PRO A 357 -8.07 4.20 -8.67
CA PRO A 357 -8.97 3.05 -8.57
C PRO A 357 -9.26 2.62 -7.12
N VAL A 358 -8.29 2.85 -6.22
CA VAL A 358 -8.49 2.59 -4.79
C VAL A 358 -9.48 3.61 -4.21
N MET A 359 -9.31 4.90 -4.52
CA MET A 359 -10.23 5.95 -4.05
C MET A 359 -11.66 5.75 -4.58
N ASP A 360 -11.80 5.21 -5.79
CA ASP A 360 -13.11 4.89 -6.38
C ASP A 360 -13.77 3.68 -5.68
N ALA A 361 -12.98 2.74 -5.13
CA ALA A 361 -13.47 1.51 -4.48
C ALA A 361 -13.84 1.68 -2.99
N ILE A 362 -13.22 2.62 -2.26
CA ILE A 362 -13.34 2.69 -0.78
C ILE A 362 -14.58 3.42 -0.24
N GLY A 363 -15.56 3.69 -1.07
CA GLY A 363 -16.85 4.22 -0.58
C GLY A 363 -16.76 5.58 0.11
N LEU A 364 -15.94 6.51 -0.42
CA LEU A 364 -15.71 7.84 0.14
C LEU A 364 -17.00 8.64 0.31
N LEU A 365 -17.06 9.44 1.37
CA LEU A 365 -18.09 10.43 1.60
C LEU A 365 -18.07 11.53 0.52
N PRO A 366 -19.18 12.23 0.26
CA PRO A 366 -19.23 13.32 -0.73
C PRO A 366 -18.17 14.41 -0.49
N GLU A 367 -17.95 14.79 0.78
CA GLU A 367 -16.94 15.77 1.19
C GLU A 367 -15.51 15.28 0.90
N GLU A 368 -15.20 14.00 1.13
CA GLU A 368 -13.90 13.42 0.82
C GLU A 368 -13.66 13.37 -0.69
N LYS A 369 -14.68 13.00 -1.48
CA LYS A 369 -14.62 13.06 -2.95
C LYS A 369 -14.36 14.47 -3.45
N SER A 370 -15.03 15.48 -2.85
CA SER A 370 -14.85 16.88 -3.21
C SER A 370 -13.49 17.44 -2.81
N ALA A 371 -12.88 16.89 -1.76
CA ALA A 371 -11.55 17.27 -1.27
C ALA A 371 -10.39 16.75 -2.15
N MET A 372 -10.66 15.88 -3.12
CA MET A 372 -9.61 15.35 -4.01
C MET A 372 -9.43 16.18 -5.28
N THR A 373 -8.23 16.11 -5.85
CA THR A 373 -7.92 16.53 -7.23
C THR A 373 -6.96 15.55 -7.88
N PHE A 374 -7.08 15.36 -9.20
CA PHE A 374 -6.15 14.57 -10.02
C PHE A 374 -5.18 15.45 -10.81
N ASP A 375 -5.18 16.76 -10.54
CA ASP A 375 -4.30 17.75 -11.11
C ASP A 375 -3.36 18.27 -10.00
N ASP A 376 -2.07 17.93 -10.09
CA ASP A 376 -1.05 18.28 -9.10
C ASP A 376 -0.75 19.80 -9.08
N SER A 377 -1.16 20.54 -10.13
CA SER A 377 -0.97 21.99 -10.19
C SER A 377 -1.91 22.74 -9.26
N ARG A 378 -3.04 22.15 -8.89
CA ARG A 378 -4.13 22.78 -8.14
C ARG A 378 -3.92 22.81 -6.62
N THR A 379 -2.88 22.16 -6.12
CA THR A 379 -2.65 22.07 -4.67
C THR A 379 -1.18 21.86 -4.36
N ASN A 380 -0.82 22.08 -3.11
CA ASN A 380 0.47 21.72 -2.52
C ASN A 380 0.37 20.56 -1.52
N LEU A 381 -0.79 19.87 -1.42
CA LEU A 381 -0.99 18.67 -0.61
C LEU A 381 -0.97 17.46 -1.53
N HIS A 382 0.06 16.62 -1.48
CA HIS A 382 0.21 15.48 -2.38
C HIS A 382 0.27 14.16 -1.63
N VAL A 383 -0.55 13.19 -2.03
CA VAL A 383 -0.45 11.80 -1.57
C VAL A 383 0.61 11.07 -2.39
N VAL A 384 1.51 10.40 -1.69
CA VAL A 384 2.64 9.68 -2.29
C VAL A 384 2.77 8.29 -1.66
N PRO A 385 3.41 7.31 -2.34
CA PRO A 385 3.80 6.05 -1.70
C PRO A 385 4.62 6.29 -0.44
N MET A 386 4.47 5.43 0.59
CA MET A 386 5.14 5.58 1.89
C MET A 386 6.65 5.77 1.74
N GLY A 387 7.32 4.97 0.90
CA GLY A 387 8.77 5.09 0.64
C GLY A 387 9.21 6.44 0.04
N SER A 388 8.28 7.20 -0.57
CA SER A 388 8.56 8.53 -1.13
C SER A 388 8.73 9.61 -0.06
N THR A 389 8.43 9.31 1.20
CA THR A 389 8.64 10.21 2.33
C THR A 389 10.06 10.14 2.91
N SER A 390 10.95 9.28 2.41
CA SER A 390 12.36 9.27 2.79
C SER A 390 13.10 10.52 2.33
N PHE A 391 14.10 11.01 3.07
CA PHE A 391 14.82 12.24 2.74
C PHE A 391 15.42 12.24 1.33
N MET A 392 15.93 11.11 0.87
CA MET A 392 16.48 10.95 -0.48
C MET A 392 15.38 11.16 -1.56
N LYS A 393 14.22 10.54 -1.39
CA LYS A 393 13.09 10.70 -2.32
C LYS A 393 12.48 12.11 -2.25
N MET A 394 12.36 12.68 -1.05
CA MET A 394 11.92 14.07 -0.85
C MET A 394 12.83 15.07 -1.59
N ALA A 395 14.15 14.88 -1.55
CA ALA A 395 15.10 15.70 -2.29
C ALA A 395 14.87 15.64 -3.82
N SER A 396 14.61 14.44 -4.34
CA SER A 396 14.28 14.25 -5.76
C SER A 396 12.96 14.91 -6.13
N ILE A 397 11.93 14.82 -5.28
CA ILE A 397 10.64 15.48 -5.46
C ILE A 397 10.81 17.00 -5.43
N LEU A 398 11.57 17.55 -4.47
CA LEU A 398 11.85 18.99 -4.41
C LEU A 398 12.56 19.48 -5.67
N LYS A 399 13.56 18.72 -6.16
CA LYS A 399 14.26 19.03 -7.41
C LYS A 399 13.30 19.07 -8.61
N TYR A 400 12.33 18.14 -8.68
CA TYR A 400 11.32 18.10 -9.73
C TYR A 400 10.40 19.33 -9.67
N TYR A 401 9.91 19.70 -8.49
CA TYR A 401 8.99 20.82 -8.27
C TYR A 401 9.69 22.15 -7.94
N LYS A 402 11.01 22.29 -8.15
CA LYS A 402 11.82 23.47 -7.75
C LYS A 402 11.28 24.82 -8.24
N LYS A 403 10.54 24.86 -9.36
CA LYS A 403 9.91 26.09 -9.87
C LYS A 403 8.69 26.52 -9.04
N ARG A 404 8.06 25.57 -8.32
CA ARG A 404 6.82 25.81 -7.55
C ARG A 404 7.08 25.85 -6.05
N PHE A 405 8.01 25.03 -5.54
CA PHE A 405 8.23 24.84 -4.13
C PHE A 405 9.72 24.93 -3.77
N ASP A 406 9.98 25.46 -2.57
CA ASP A 406 11.33 25.62 -2.03
C ASP A 406 11.60 24.66 -0.87
N THR A 407 10.56 24.11 -0.26
CA THR A 407 10.61 23.24 0.90
C THR A 407 9.64 22.08 0.73
N VAL A 408 10.02 20.88 1.19
CA VAL A 408 9.16 19.72 1.26
C VAL A 408 8.97 19.30 2.72
N ILE A 409 7.71 19.10 3.10
CA ILE A 409 7.30 18.62 4.40
C ILE A 409 6.57 17.29 4.19
N ALA A 410 7.07 16.20 4.75
CA ALA A 410 6.48 14.88 4.63
C ALA A 410 5.88 14.40 5.95
N PHE A 411 4.70 13.84 5.88
CA PHE A 411 4.02 13.12 6.95
C PHE A 411 4.11 11.62 6.68
N ARG A 412 4.76 10.88 7.59
CA ARG A 412 4.97 9.43 7.48
C ARG A 412 4.19 8.69 8.56
N PRO A 413 2.94 8.25 8.29
CA PRO A 413 2.12 7.52 9.25
C PRO A 413 2.51 6.04 9.29
N THR A 414 3.25 5.64 10.34
CA THR A 414 3.64 4.23 10.57
C THR A 414 3.75 3.94 12.06
N GLY A 415 3.29 2.75 12.49
CA GLY A 415 3.43 2.28 13.87
C GLY A 415 4.90 2.16 14.32
N TRP A 416 5.81 1.87 13.39
CA TRP A 416 7.25 1.73 13.66
C TRP A 416 7.96 3.02 14.06
N THR A 417 7.35 4.18 13.96
CA THR A 417 7.91 5.44 14.48
C THR A 417 7.75 5.59 15.98
N PHE A 418 7.02 4.69 16.63
CA PHE A 418 6.80 4.66 18.05
C PHE A 418 7.84 3.73 18.70
N SER A 419 8.80 4.29 19.42
CA SER A 419 9.76 3.55 20.25
C SER A 419 9.53 3.87 21.72
N ALA A 420 9.35 2.83 22.52
CA ALA A 420 9.19 2.96 23.99
C ALA A 420 10.40 3.61 24.68
N ASN A 421 11.58 3.55 24.06
CA ASN A 421 12.83 4.16 24.57
C ASN A 421 12.94 5.66 24.30
N ALA A 422 12.01 6.28 23.55
CA ALA A 422 12.03 7.72 23.40
C ALA A 422 11.55 8.37 24.72
N LYS A 423 12.46 9.02 25.45
CA LYS A 423 12.17 9.86 26.63
C LYS A 423 11.13 10.96 26.40
N THR A 424 10.58 11.01 25.20
CA THR A 424 9.50 11.88 24.77
C THR A 424 8.48 11.05 23.98
N ARG A 425 7.43 10.58 24.65
CA ARG A 425 6.18 10.05 24.05
C ARG A 425 5.43 11.17 23.31
N ARG A 426 6.07 11.77 22.31
CA ARG A 426 5.42 12.79 21.47
C ARG A 426 4.62 12.10 20.39
N ALA A 427 3.39 12.58 20.17
CA ALA A 427 2.53 12.13 19.09
C ALA A 427 3.09 12.39 17.68
N THR A 428 4.26 13.04 17.56
CA THR A 428 4.99 13.26 16.31
C THR A 428 6.48 13.41 16.55
N ALA A 429 7.30 12.79 15.72
CA ALA A 429 8.74 13.00 15.69
C ALA A 429 9.10 13.89 14.48
N ARG A 430 9.52 15.14 14.71
CA ARG A 430 9.96 16.06 13.66
C ARG A 430 11.46 15.92 13.42
N ARG A 431 11.84 15.61 12.17
CA ARG A 431 13.24 15.57 11.71
C ARG A 431 13.41 16.57 10.57
N GLN A 432 14.56 17.24 10.48
CA GLN A 432 14.84 18.22 9.42
C GLN A 432 16.24 18.04 8.83
N ARG A 433 16.34 18.14 7.50
CA ARG A 433 17.61 18.19 6.76
C ARG A 433 17.51 19.31 5.71
N GLY A 434 18.07 20.47 6.02
CA GLY A 434 17.97 21.67 5.18
C GLY A 434 16.51 22.05 4.90
N LYS A 435 16.10 22.03 3.63
CA LYS A 435 14.74 22.36 3.16
C LYS A 435 13.75 21.17 3.23
N LEU A 436 14.15 20.07 3.82
CA LEU A 436 13.34 18.86 3.94
C LEU A 436 12.96 18.64 5.39
N VAL A 437 11.66 18.55 5.68
CA VAL A 437 11.10 18.30 7.01
C VAL A 437 10.27 17.01 6.96
N GLN A 438 10.49 16.10 7.89
CA GLN A 438 9.74 14.85 8.00
C GLN A 438 9.10 14.76 9.38
N TYR A 439 7.80 14.51 9.40
CA TYR A 439 7.03 14.17 10.60
C TYR A 439 6.77 12.66 10.60
N GLY A 440 7.39 11.93 11.54
CA GLY A 440 7.01 10.56 11.85
C GLY A 440 5.74 10.58 12.69
N LEU A 441 4.70 9.88 12.26
CA LEU A 441 3.41 9.81 12.92
C LEU A 441 3.19 8.39 13.42
N PRO A 442 3.00 8.14 14.73
CA PRO A 442 2.67 6.82 15.26
C PRO A 442 1.21 6.47 14.99
N TYR A 443 0.84 6.52 13.70
CA TYR A 443 -0.50 6.20 13.22
C TYR A 443 -0.57 4.72 12.86
N SER A 444 -0.97 3.89 13.82
CA SER A 444 -1.16 2.46 13.62
C SER A 444 -2.57 2.13 13.14
N GLU A 445 -2.69 1.13 12.30
CA GLU A 445 -3.94 0.44 11.94
C GLU A 445 -3.96 -1.00 12.50
N HIS A 446 -2.96 -1.38 13.31
CA HIS A 446 -2.92 -2.59 14.12
C HIS A 446 -2.99 -2.26 15.60
N SER A 447 -3.46 -3.21 16.38
CA SER A 447 -3.60 -3.08 17.83
C SER A 447 -2.24 -3.02 18.54
N SER A 448 -2.11 -2.21 19.59
CA SER A 448 -1.04 -2.28 20.56
C SER A 448 -1.18 -3.52 21.47
N LEU A 449 -0.16 -3.83 22.26
CA LEU A 449 -0.24 -4.93 23.23
C LEU A 449 -1.39 -4.73 24.23
N SER A 450 -1.57 -3.51 24.75
CA SER A 450 -2.68 -3.21 25.67
C SER A 450 -4.05 -3.38 25.01
N GLU A 451 -4.20 -2.91 23.76
CA GLU A 451 -5.42 -3.11 22.98
C GLU A 451 -5.68 -4.61 22.67
N LEU A 452 -4.62 -5.40 22.35
CA LEU A 452 -4.74 -6.85 22.15
C LEU A 452 -5.19 -7.56 23.44
N ARG A 453 -4.64 -7.20 24.59
CA ARG A 453 -5.05 -7.75 25.88
C ARG A 453 -6.51 -7.43 26.19
N ALA A 454 -6.92 -6.18 26.01
CA ALA A 454 -8.31 -5.76 26.20
C ALA A 454 -9.29 -6.55 25.30
N PHE A 455 -8.88 -6.85 24.06
CA PHE A 455 -9.67 -7.67 23.15
C PHE A 455 -9.72 -9.14 23.58
N VAL A 456 -8.59 -9.72 24.01
CA VAL A 456 -8.52 -11.09 24.54
C VAL A 456 -9.37 -11.21 25.80
N ASP A 457 -9.32 -10.23 26.70
CA ASP A 457 -10.16 -10.18 27.91
C ASP A 457 -11.65 -10.04 27.58
N PHE A 458 -12.00 -9.34 26.55
CA PHE A 458 -13.39 -9.24 26.09
C PHE A 458 -13.88 -10.55 25.48
N VAL A 459 -13.10 -11.15 24.55
CA VAL A 459 -13.51 -12.37 23.83
C VAL A 459 -13.40 -13.63 24.69
N GLN A 460 -12.50 -13.67 25.68
CA GLN A 460 -12.24 -14.83 26.53
C GLN A 460 -12.02 -16.15 25.75
N PRO A 461 -11.05 -16.20 24.80
CA PRO A 461 -10.84 -17.37 23.99
C PRO A 461 -10.22 -18.52 24.76
N ARG A 462 -10.60 -19.76 24.44
CA ARG A 462 -9.92 -20.95 25.01
C ARG A 462 -8.56 -21.20 24.39
N ILE A 463 -8.37 -20.86 23.12
CA ILE A 463 -7.12 -21.01 22.35
C ILE A 463 -6.89 -19.74 21.56
N ILE A 464 -5.62 -19.29 21.54
CA ILE A 464 -5.15 -18.18 20.68
C ILE A 464 -4.10 -18.77 19.73
N PHE A 465 -4.29 -18.54 18.44
CA PHE A 465 -3.28 -18.72 17.40
C PHE A 465 -2.76 -17.35 16.95
N PRO A 466 -1.51 -16.97 17.29
CA PRO A 466 -0.89 -15.80 16.70
C PRO A 466 -0.86 -15.91 15.17
N HIS A 467 -1.35 -14.89 14.46
CA HIS A 467 -1.35 -14.86 13.00
C HIS A 467 0.00 -14.37 12.46
N VAL A 468 0.59 -13.37 13.11
CA VAL A 468 1.87 -12.77 12.74
C VAL A 468 2.98 -13.22 13.68
N GLY A 469 4.17 -13.52 13.13
CA GLY A 469 5.34 -13.90 13.93
C GLY A 469 5.22 -15.25 14.63
N ASN A 470 4.30 -16.09 14.25
CA ASN A 470 4.11 -17.42 14.80
C ASN A 470 5.20 -18.38 14.30
N ASP A 471 6.16 -18.72 15.18
CA ASP A 471 7.22 -19.68 14.92
C ASP A 471 6.92 -21.09 15.49
N GLY A 472 5.78 -21.24 16.18
CA GLY A 472 5.41 -22.45 16.91
C GLY A 472 6.33 -22.75 18.12
N GLY A 473 7.28 -21.87 18.43
CA GLY A 473 8.33 -22.02 19.46
C GLY A 473 8.31 -20.91 20.51
N GLU A 474 9.50 -20.45 20.90
CA GLU A 474 9.71 -19.47 21.99
C GLU A 474 9.00 -18.15 21.75
N LYS A 475 9.06 -17.60 20.53
CA LYS A 475 8.42 -16.34 20.18
C LYS A 475 6.90 -16.44 20.33
N THR A 476 6.29 -17.52 19.85
CA THR A 476 4.87 -17.80 20.03
C THR A 476 4.51 -17.88 21.49
N GLN A 477 5.26 -18.66 22.31
CA GLN A 477 5.02 -18.77 23.74
C GLN A 477 5.20 -17.45 24.49
N HIS A 478 6.15 -16.63 24.06
CA HIS A 478 6.35 -15.29 24.63
C HIS A 478 5.12 -14.40 24.37
N MET A 479 4.64 -14.32 23.13
CA MET A 479 3.43 -13.55 22.77
C MET A 479 2.21 -14.02 23.60
N LEU A 480 1.99 -15.35 23.70
CA LEU A 480 0.88 -15.91 24.47
C LEU A 480 0.97 -15.57 25.99
N ARG A 481 2.20 -15.51 26.54
CA ARG A 481 2.40 -15.03 27.93
C ARG A 481 2.03 -13.56 28.07
N LEU A 482 2.50 -12.68 27.17
CA LEU A 482 2.18 -11.25 27.19
C LEU A 482 0.67 -11.00 27.13
N LEU A 483 -0.05 -11.74 26.29
CA LEU A 483 -1.51 -11.61 26.12
C LEU A 483 -2.31 -12.02 27.37
N ARG A 484 -1.75 -12.87 28.23
CA ARG A 484 -2.44 -13.44 29.41
C ARG A 484 -1.84 -12.98 30.74
N ALA A 485 -0.75 -12.23 30.72
CA ALA A 485 -0.08 -11.77 31.92
C ALA A 485 -0.95 -10.82 32.73
N SER A 486 -0.89 -10.90 34.04
CA SER A 486 -1.43 -9.85 34.92
C SER A 486 -0.63 -8.54 34.76
N ASP A 487 -1.18 -7.44 35.25
CA ASP A 487 -0.49 -6.14 35.16
C ASP A 487 0.79 -6.14 35.98
N ASP A 488 0.83 -6.85 37.13
CA ASP A 488 2.01 -7.04 37.93
C ASP A 488 3.10 -7.83 37.22
N GLU A 489 2.71 -8.91 36.52
CA GLU A 489 3.64 -9.71 35.71
C GLU A 489 4.22 -8.90 34.53
N LEU A 490 3.39 -8.08 33.88
CA LEU A 490 3.89 -7.17 32.84
C LEU A 490 4.84 -6.11 33.37
N ALA A 491 4.54 -5.54 34.56
CA ALA A 491 5.44 -4.60 35.22
C ALA A 491 6.80 -5.25 35.52
N ALA A 492 6.79 -6.50 36.01
CA ALA A 492 8.01 -7.27 36.27
C ALA A 492 8.79 -7.60 34.96
N LEU A 493 8.11 -7.87 33.86
CA LEU A 493 8.74 -8.12 32.57
C LEU A 493 9.37 -6.85 31.97
N ARG A 494 8.73 -5.67 32.16
CA ARG A 494 9.28 -4.37 31.73
C ARG A 494 10.56 -3.96 32.48
N THR A 495 10.73 -4.38 33.73
CA THR A 495 11.94 -4.07 34.52
C THR A 495 13.12 -4.96 34.17
N ARG A 496 12.88 -6.10 33.48
CA ARG A 496 13.92 -7.07 33.08
C ARG A 496 14.38 -6.91 31.64
N SER A 497 13.65 -6.13 30.83
CA SER A 497 13.97 -5.79 29.42
C SER A 497 14.68 -4.42 29.33
#